data_1cc257a4796f5f7ab562321a155e41ac
#
_entry.id   1cc257a4796f5f7ab562321a155e41ac
#
_cell.length_a   1.000
_cell.length_b   1.000
_cell.length_c   1.000
_cell.angle_alpha   90.00
_cell.angle_beta   90.00
_cell.angle_gamma   90.00
#
_symmetry.space_group_name_H-M   'P 1'
#
loop_
_entity.id
_entity.type
_entity.pdbx_description
1 polymer ?
#
loop_
_entity_poly.entity_id
_entity_poly.type
_entity_poly.pdbx_seq_one_letter_code
_entity_poly.pdbx_strand_id
1 'polypeptide(L)'
;FTVQESAAANTRTGEIWNERFKVFNEQVRALAEEVGAILNEANDGRYPNDIRFLAFDRLHLNPEGHHRVAQGVLENLGMPFDESYKTPLPPAEPVPFVQRKATNALWIATFVIPWLYRRLRGKSSGDGREPKYPALRPWP
;
A
#
# COMPACT_ATOMS: atom_id res chain seq x y z
N PHE A 1 6.16 8.51 -4.91
CA PHE A 1 5.31 8.10 -3.79
C PHE A 1 6.15 7.62 -2.63
N THR A 2 5.84 8.07 -1.40
CA THR A 2 6.31 7.41 -0.18
C THR A 2 5.40 6.24 0.21
N VAL A 3 5.90 5.36 1.10
CA VAL A 3 5.14 4.24 1.65
C VAL A 3 4.62 4.60 3.04
N GLN A 4 3.40 4.21 3.36
CA GLN A 4 2.80 4.49 4.66
C GLN A 4 3.50 3.69 5.78
N GLU A 5 3.98 4.41 6.80
CA GLU A 5 4.87 3.87 7.83
C GLU A 5 4.15 3.18 9.00
N SER A 6 2.92 3.53 9.29
CA SER A 6 2.26 3.17 10.56
C SER A 6 1.44 1.88 10.52
N ALA A 7 1.27 1.24 9.38
CA ALA A 7 0.27 0.18 9.19
C ALA A 7 0.43 -1.07 10.10
N ALA A 8 1.58 -1.26 10.73
CA ALA A 8 1.86 -2.46 11.53
C ALA A 8 2.63 -2.18 12.83
N ALA A 9 2.61 -0.95 13.35
CA ALA A 9 3.46 -0.47 14.43
C ALA A 9 3.35 -1.23 15.78
N ASN A 10 2.29 -2.00 15.99
CA ASN A 10 2.01 -2.63 17.29
C ASN A 10 2.68 -4.01 17.47
N THR A 11 3.58 -4.40 16.57
CA THR A 11 4.30 -5.67 16.66
C THR A 11 5.78 -5.46 16.36
N ARG A 12 6.65 -6.28 16.96
CA ARG A 12 8.10 -6.24 16.68
C ARG A 12 8.44 -6.34 15.20
N THR A 13 7.70 -7.14 14.46
CA THR A 13 7.86 -7.24 13.00
C THR A 13 7.43 -5.95 12.31
N GLY A 14 6.34 -5.33 12.78
CA GLY A 14 5.86 -4.05 12.28
C GLY A 14 6.85 -2.91 12.53
N GLU A 15 7.49 -2.88 13.70
CA GLU A 15 8.54 -1.91 14.01
C GLU A 15 9.72 -2.02 13.04
N ILE A 16 10.20 -3.24 12.75
CA ILE A 16 11.29 -3.48 11.79
C ILE A 16 10.89 -3.01 10.38
N TRP A 17 9.66 -3.24 9.95
CA TRP A 17 9.17 -2.77 8.66
C TRP A 17 9.06 -1.25 8.62
N ASN A 18 8.55 -0.63 9.68
CA ASN A 18 8.45 0.82 9.77
C ASN A 18 9.82 1.50 9.68
N GLU A 19 10.84 1.00 10.35
CA GLU A 19 12.19 1.53 10.23
C GLU A 19 12.73 1.43 8.79
N ARG A 20 12.49 0.33 8.11
CA ARG A 20 12.85 0.19 6.69
C ARG A 20 12.07 1.14 5.78
N PHE A 21 10.79 1.34 6.05
CA PHE A 21 9.97 2.29 5.28
C PHE A 21 10.42 3.73 5.51
N LYS A 22 10.81 4.11 6.72
CA LYS A 22 11.39 5.42 6.99
C LYS A 22 12.63 5.68 6.14
N VAL A 23 13.60 4.76 6.18
CA VAL A 23 14.82 4.87 5.37
C VAL A 23 14.49 4.96 3.88
N PHE A 24 13.58 4.12 3.38
CA PHE A 24 13.13 4.17 2.00
C PHE A 24 12.50 5.53 1.66
N ASN A 25 11.59 6.01 2.51
CA ASN A 25 10.88 7.28 2.30
C ASN A 25 11.83 8.49 2.32
N GLU A 26 12.85 8.47 3.18
CA GLU A 26 13.91 9.49 3.21
C GLU A 26 14.64 9.56 1.87
N GLN A 27 15.02 8.40 1.30
CA GLN A 27 15.67 8.35 -0.01
C GLN A 27 14.75 8.82 -1.14
N VAL A 28 13.47 8.47 -1.07
CA VAL A 28 12.47 8.93 -2.06
C VAL A 28 12.27 10.44 -1.99
N ARG A 29 12.22 11.03 -0.79
CA ARG A 29 12.13 12.49 -0.62
C ARG A 29 13.37 13.19 -1.16
N ALA A 30 14.56 12.71 -0.80
CA ALA A 30 15.82 13.28 -1.29
C ALA A 30 15.92 13.22 -2.81
N LEU A 31 15.57 12.08 -3.41
CA LEU A 31 15.56 11.94 -4.86
C LEU A 31 14.54 12.85 -5.54
N ALA A 32 13.33 12.96 -4.98
CA ALA A 32 12.30 13.84 -5.52
C ALA A 32 12.75 15.31 -5.52
N GLU A 33 13.41 15.75 -4.45
CA GLU A 33 14.00 17.09 -4.34
C GLU A 33 15.12 17.29 -5.38
N GLU A 34 16.04 16.33 -5.49
CA GLU A 34 17.17 16.38 -6.43
C GLU A 34 16.73 16.53 -7.89
N VAL A 35 15.68 15.79 -8.29
CA VAL A 35 15.22 15.79 -9.69
C VAL A 35 14.03 16.74 -9.93
N GLY A 36 13.57 17.47 -8.93
CA GLY A 36 12.42 18.38 -9.03
C GLY A 36 11.10 17.65 -9.30
N ALA A 37 10.94 16.40 -8.83
CA ALA A 37 9.73 15.61 -9.04
C ALA A 37 8.63 15.99 -8.03
N ILE A 38 7.38 15.91 -8.48
CA ILE A 38 6.23 16.07 -7.58
C ILE A 38 6.09 14.78 -6.75
N LEU A 39 6.21 14.91 -5.43
CA LEU A 39 6.10 13.82 -4.50
C LEU A 39 4.68 13.69 -3.95
N ASN A 40 4.09 12.50 -4.03
CA ASN A 40 2.89 12.17 -3.29
C ASN A 40 3.29 11.54 -1.95
N GLU A 41 3.13 12.30 -0.88
CA GLU A 41 3.51 11.90 0.48
C GLU A 41 2.38 11.09 1.13
N ALA A 42 2.69 9.86 1.59
CA ALA A 42 1.72 8.99 2.24
C ALA A 42 1.62 9.20 3.77
N ASN A 43 2.55 9.98 4.36
CA ASN A 43 2.70 10.13 5.81
C ASN A 43 2.40 11.53 6.32
N ASP A 44 1.77 12.38 5.52
CA ASP A 44 1.40 13.76 5.88
C ASP A 44 0.01 13.90 6.52
N GLY A 45 -0.64 12.76 6.79
CA GLY A 45 -1.94 12.70 7.43
C GLY A 45 -3.15 12.81 6.47
N ARG A 46 -2.92 13.05 5.18
CA ARG A 46 -4.02 13.12 4.18
C ARG A 46 -4.68 11.76 3.93
N TYR A 47 -3.92 10.68 4.04
CA TYR A 47 -4.45 9.34 3.82
C TYR A 47 -4.74 8.64 5.14
N PRO A 48 -6.01 8.35 5.45
CA PRO A 48 -6.34 7.59 6.63
C PRO A 48 -5.70 6.20 6.60
N ASN A 49 -5.03 5.83 7.69
CA ASN A 49 -4.44 4.50 7.83
C ASN A 49 -5.50 3.49 8.27
N ASP A 50 -6.17 2.86 7.31
CA ASP A 50 -7.23 1.90 7.56
C ASP A 50 -7.09 0.66 6.66
N ILE A 51 -7.03 -0.52 7.27
CA ILE A 51 -6.93 -1.80 6.55
C ILE A 51 -8.09 -2.04 5.58
N ARG A 52 -9.23 -1.38 5.76
CA ARG A 52 -10.39 -1.47 4.87
C ARG A 52 -10.15 -0.86 3.48
N PHE A 53 -9.06 -0.11 3.30
CA PHE A 53 -8.60 0.35 1.98
C PHE A 53 -7.74 -0.67 1.25
N LEU A 54 -7.41 -1.79 1.89
CA LEU A 54 -6.66 -2.87 1.29
C LEU A 54 -7.57 -3.95 0.71
N ALA A 55 -7.09 -4.62 -0.32
CA ALA A 55 -7.68 -5.84 -0.85
C ALA A 55 -7.54 -7.00 0.16
N PHE A 56 -8.15 -8.14 -0.14
CA PHE A 56 -8.12 -9.31 0.76
C PHE A 56 -6.70 -9.82 1.05
N ASP A 57 -5.75 -9.59 0.15
CA ASP A 57 -4.34 -9.93 0.36
C ASP A 57 -3.62 -9.06 1.40
N ARG A 58 -4.24 -7.97 1.86
CA ARG A 58 -3.73 -7.00 2.85
C ARG A 58 -2.45 -6.30 2.42
N LEU A 59 -2.19 -6.25 1.14
CA LEU A 59 -1.02 -5.63 0.55
C LEU A 59 -1.39 -4.57 -0.50
N HIS A 60 -2.24 -4.94 -1.44
CA HIS A 60 -2.67 -4.04 -2.50
C HIS A 60 -3.88 -3.22 -2.07
N LEU A 61 -4.00 -2.03 -2.63
CA LEU A 61 -5.19 -1.21 -2.41
C LEU A 61 -6.40 -1.87 -3.10
N ASN A 62 -7.56 -1.75 -2.46
CA ASN A 62 -8.84 -2.05 -3.10
C ASN A 62 -9.31 -0.84 -3.94
N PRO A 63 -10.46 -0.91 -4.66
CA PRO A 63 -10.96 0.20 -5.47
C PRO A 63 -11.09 1.52 -4.71
N GLU A 64 -11.54 1.51 -3.47
CA GLU A 64 -11.67 2.70 -2.63
C GLU A 64 -10.29 3.27 -2.25
N GLY A 65 -9.34 2.41 -1.89
CA GLY A 65 -7.97 2.83 -1.61
C GLY A 65 -7.30 3.45 -2.85
N HIS A 66 -7.49 2.85 -4.03
CA HIS A 66 -7.00 3.41 -5.28
C HIS A 66 -7.66 4.76 -5.61
N HIS A 67 -8.97 4.89 -5.41
CA HIS A 67 -9.66 6.16 -5.60
C HIS A 67 -9.06 7.27 -4.72
N ARG A 68 -8.85 7.00 -3.44
CA ARG A 68 -8.25 7.96 -2.50
C ARG A 68 -6.84 8.39 -2.91
N VAL A 69 -6.00 7.46 -3.31
CA VAL A 69 -4.66 7.79 -3.80
C VAL A 69 -4.73 8.63 -5.07
N ALA A 70 -5.65 8.32 -5.99
CA ALA A 70 -5.84 9.11 -7.20
C ALA A 70 -6.26 10.56 -6.88
N GLN A 71 -7.17 10.76 -5.92
CA GLN A 71 -7.57 12.12 -5.50
C GLN A 71 -6.40 12.91 -4.90
N GLY A 72 -5.57 12.27 -4.07
CA GLY A 72 -4.37 12.91 -3.52
C GLY A 72 -3.33 13.26 -4.58
N VAL A 73 -3.21 12.47 -5.65
CA VAL A 73 -2.38 12.82 -6.82
C VAL A 73 -2.94 14.03 -7.55
N LEU A 74 -4.25 14.08 -7.78
CA LEU A 74 -4.90 15.24 -8.41
C LEU A 74 -4.69 16.51 -7.60
N GLU A 75 -4.80 16.44 -6.27
CA GLU A 75 -4.49 17.56 -5.38
C GLU A 75 -3.05 18.05 -5.56
N ASN A 76 -2.08 17.13 -5.56
CA ASN A 76 -0.66 17.49 -5.74
C ASN A 76 -0.35 18.11 -7.10
N LEU A 77 -1.13 17.76 -8.11
CA LEU A 77 -1.03 18.33 -9.46
C LEU A 77 -1.81 19.65 -9.62
N GLY A 78 -2.48 20.14 -8.57
CA GLY A 78 -3.33 21.33 -8.66
C GLY A 78 -4.56 21.14 -9.54
N MET A 79 -4.99 19.91 -9.77
CA MET A 79 -6.18 19.56 -10.55
C MET A 79 -7.42 19.47 -9.65
N PRO A 80 -8.63 19.61 -10.19
CA PRO A 80 -9.86 19.39 -9.42
C PRO A 80 -9.87 17.97 -8.80
N PHE A 81 -10.19 17.88 -7.52
CA PHE A 81 -10.24 16.62 -6.77
C PHE A 81 -11.40 16.63 -5.76
N ASP A 82 -11.75 15.44 -5.26
CA ASP A 82 -12.77 15.28 -4.21
C ASP A 82 -12.10 15.24 -2.83
N GLU A 83 -12.33 16.27 -2.01
CA GLU A 83 -11.76 16.38 -0.66
C GLU A 83 -12.20 15.27 0.29
N SER A 84 -13.28 14.57 0.00
CA SER A 84 -13.78 13.47 0.85
C SER A 84 -12.77 12.33 1.01
N TYR A 85 -11.76 12.24 0.14
CA TYR A 85 -10.70 11.24 0.25
C TYR A 85 -9.90 11.33 1.56
N LYS A 86 -9.85 12.52 2.18
CA LYS A 86 -9.19 12.77 3.47
C LYS A 86 -10.02 12.29 4.66
N THR A 87 -11.31 12.04 4.46
CA THR A 87 -12.24 11.70 5.54
C THR A 87 -12.02 10.24 5.98
N PRO A 88 -11.74 9.99 7.28
CA PRO A 88 -11.67 8.63 7.79
C PRO A 88 -13.00 7.89 7.59
N LEU A 89 -12.90 6.57 7.42
CA LEU A 89 -14.10 5.74 7.41
C LEU A 89 -14.77 5.75 8.79
N PRO A 90 -16.09 5.59 8.84
CA PRO A 90 -16.79 5.39 10.11
C PRO A 90 -16.16 4.24 10.92
N PRO A 91 -16.28 4.22 12.26
CA PRO A 91 -15.80 3.11 13.06
C PRO A 91 -16.27 1.76 12.49
N ALA A 92 -15.34 0.80 12.40
CA ALA A 92 -15.67 -0.53 11.89
C ALA A 92 -16.59 -1.26 12.87
N GLU A 93 -17.57 -1.98 12.35
CA GLU A 93 -18.37 -2.86 13.18
C GLU A 93 -17.53 -4.00 13.75
N PRO A 94 -17.80 -4.42 15.02
CA PRO A 94 -17.08 -5.53 15.62
C PRO A 94 -17.28 -6.84 14.85
N VAL A 95 -16.18 -7.42 14.37
CA VAL A 95 -16.22 -8.74 13.71
C VAL A 95 -16.16 -9.85 14.77
N PRO A 96 -17.10 -10.82 14.76
CA PRO A 96 -17.09 -11.95 15.68
C PRO A 96 -15.75 -12.67 15.68
N PHE A 97 -15.29 -13.10 16.86
CA PHE A 97 -13.97 -13.75 17.03
C PHE A 97 -13.75 -14.93 16.08
N VAL A 98 -14.75 -15.79 15.93
CA VAL A 98 -14.67 -16.98 15.05
C VAL A 98 -14.50 -16.56 13.60
N GLN A 99 -15.27 -15.59 13.11
CA GLN A 99 -15.17 -15.08 11.76
C GLN A 99 -13.80 -14.44 11.49
N ARG A 100 -13.28 -13.66 12.43
CA ARG A 100 -11.93 -13.06 12.34
C ARG A 100 -10.86 -14.14 12.24
N LYS A 101 -10.95 -15.21 13.05
CA LYS A 101 -9.99 -16.33 13.00
C LYS A 101 -10.09 -17.09 11.68
N ALA A 102 -11.29 -17.36 11.19
CA ALA A 102 -11.51 -18.04 9.91
C ALA A 102 -10.94 -17.23 8.74
N THR A 103 -11.22 -15.92 8.71
CA THR A 103 -10.65 -15.01 7.68
C THR A 103 -9.13 -14.96 7.74
N ASN A 104 -8.53 -14.93 8.93
CA ASN A 104 -7.08 -14.95 9.07
C ASN A 104 -6.48 -16.29 8.62
N ALA A 105 -7.10 -17.41 8.96
CA ALA A 105 -6.65 -18.73 8.52
C ALA A 105 -6.70 -18.86 6.98
N LEU A 106 -7.78 -18.39 6.37
CA LEU A 106 -7.91 -18.35 4.91
C LEU A 106 -6.84 -17.46 4.28
N TRP A 107 -6.60 -16.27 4.82
CA TRP A 107 -5.55 -15.37 4.35
C TRP A 107 -4.16 -16.02 4.42
N ILE A 108 -3.84 -16.68 5.54
CA ILE A 108 -2.57 -17.40 5.70
C ILE A 108 -2.45 -18.50 4.64
N ALA A 109 -3.49 -19.31 4.45
CA ALA A 109 -3.48 -20.41 3.49
C ALA A 109 -3.34 -19.95 2.03
N THR A 110 -3.97 -18.83 1.68
CA THR A 110 -4.01 -18.35 0.29
C THR A 110 -2.85 -17.44 -0.10
N PHE A 111 -2.25 -16.70 0.86
CA PHE A 111 -1.19 -15.74 0.57
C PHE A 111 0.14 -16.06 1.26
N VAL A 112 0.14 -16.29 2.58
CA VAL A 112 1.39 -16.46 3.34
C VAL A 112 2.09 -17.76 3.00
N ILE A 113 1.36 -18.89 3.00
CA ILE A 113 1.94 -20.20 2.71
C ILE A 113 2.49 -20.29 1.28
N PRO A 114 1.76 -19.89 0.22
CA PRO A 114 2.30 -19.89 -1.14
C PRO A 114 3.50 -18.93 -1.31
N TRP A 115 3.47 -17.78 -0.64
CA TRP A 115 4.59 -16.84 -0.66
C TRP A 115 5.83 -17.46 -0.02
N LEU A 116 5.71 -18.03 1.19
CA LEU A 116 6.80 -18.69 1.90
C LEU A 116 7.39 -19.86 1.10
N TYR A 117 6.53 -20.68 0.50
CA TYR A 117 6.94 -21.78 -0.35
C TYR A 117 7.79 -21.32 -1.55
N ARG A 118 7.37 -20.24 -2.23
CA ARG A 118 8.17 -19.65 -3.32
C ARG A 118 9.52 -19.15 -2.81
N ARG A 119 9.54 -18.46 -1.66
CA ARG A 119 10.79 -17.92 -1.07
C ARG A 119 11.77 -19.01 -0.69
N LEU A 120 11.30 -20.11 -0.11
CA LEU A 120 12.15 -21.27 0.21
C LEU A 120 12.74 -21.93 -1.04
N ARG A 121 12.10 -21.75 -2.20
CA ARG A 121 12.61 -22.22 -3.50
C ARG A 121 13.44 -21.19 -4.26
N GLY A 122 13.79 -20.08 -3.65
CA GLY A 122 14.54 -18.99 -4.29
C GLY A 122 13.75 -18.26 -5.40
N LYS A 123 12.42 -18.43 -5.46
CA LYS A 123 11.57 -17.81 -6.49
C LYS A 123 10.96 -16.50 -6.00
N SER A 124 11.05 -15.46 -6.82
CA SER A 124 10.35 -14.18 -6.65
C SER A 124 8.92 -14.26 -7.18
N SER A 125 8.06 -13.36 -6.73
CA SER A 125 6.70 -13.21 -7.29
C SER A 125 6.69 -12.70 -8.74
N GLY A 126 7.81 -12.12 -9.20
CA GLY A 126 7.99 -11.63 -10.57
C GLY A 126 8.63 -12.63 -11.53
N ASP A 127 9.14 -13.76 -11.04
CA ASP A 127 9.86 -14.72 -11.88
C ASP A 127 8.95 -15.29 -12.98
N GLY A 128 9.43 -15.24 -14.22
CA GLY A 128 8.69 -15.70 -15.40
C GLY A 128 7.58 -14.76 -15.85
N ARG A 129 7.50 -13.53 -15.33
CA ARG A 129 6.58 -12.50 -15.81
C ARG A 129 7.29 -11.56 -16.78
N GLU A 130 6.65 -11.32 -17.90
CA GLU A 130 7.07 -10.30 -18.86
C GLU A 130 6.31 -8.99 -18.63
N PRO A 131 6.91 -7.83 -18.97
CA PRO A 131 6.23 -6.56 -18.86
C PRO A 131 5.06 -6.51 -19.85
N LYS A 132 3.92 -6.01 -19.40
CA LYS A 132 2.72 -5.83 -20.24
C LYS A 132 3.00 -4.97 -21.48
N TYR A 133 3.89 -3.99 -21.31
CA TYR A 133 4.37 -3.11 -22.37
C TYR A 133 5.90 -3.09 -22.35
N PRO A 134 6.58 -3.88 -23.22
CA PRO A 134 8.03 -3.99 -23.22
C PRO A 134 8.74 -2.74 -23.77
N ALA A 135 8.01 -1.87 -24.47
CA ALA A 135 8.51 -0.60 -24.97
C ALA A 135 7.60 0.56 -24.56
N LEU A 136 8.17 1.74 -24.38
CA LEU A 136 7.41 2.97 -24.17
C LEU A 136 6.54 3.25 -25.40
N ARG A 137 5.29 3.58 -25.16
CA ARG A 137 4.33 3.96 -26.19
C ARG A 137 3.42 5.09 -25.66
N PRO A 138 2.89 5.94 -26.56
CA PRO A 138 1.88 6.92 -26.17
C PRO A 138 0.71 6.23 -25.47
N TRP A 139 0.16 6.89 -24.45
CA TRP A 139 -1.08 6.45 -23.82
C TRP A 139 -2.23 6.66 -24.81
N PRO A 140 -3.13 5.67 -25.02
CA PRO A 140 -4.29 5.81 -25.92
C PRO A 140 -5.27 6.85 -25.41
#